data_09146761cc069ab7cac0ea8d8cad34ec
#
_entry.id   09146761cc069ab7cac0ea8d8cad34ec
#
_cell.length_a   1.000
_cell.length_b   1.000
_cell.length_c   1.000
_cell.angle_alpha   90.00
_cell.angle_beta   90.00
_cell.angle_gamma   90.00
#
_symmetry.space_group_name_H-M   'P 1'
#
loop_
_entity.id
_entity.type
_entity.pdbx_description
1 polymer ?
#
loop_
_entity_poly.entity_id
_entity_poly.type
_entity_poly.pdbx_seq_one_letter_code
_entity_poly.pdbx_strand_id
1 'polypeptide(L)'
;MHRKVTPPTGSHLNCSNWQIEAAYRMIQHNLDQNVAENPDELIVYGGKGKAARNWECFDSILNTLKRLKPDETLIIQSGKPVGVLKTHTYSPRVLIANSNLVPNWANWDHFNDLEAKGLMMYGQMTAGSWIYIGTQGILQGTYETFISAAKIHWSMDNLNGKLILTAGLGGMGGAQPLAVTMAGGVAICVEIDHNRIKRRIDTNYLDRSTEDINEAILWAKKAIKDKTPLSIGLLGNAADIIPEFVGRNIIPDMVTDQTSAHDELDGYIPK
;
A
#
# COMPACT_ATOMS: atom_id res chain seq x y z
N MET A 1 13.84 -17.65 -10.23
CA MET A 1 13.38 -17.41 -11.61
C MET A 1 12.35 -16.29 -11.54
N HIS A 2 12.65 -15.13 -12.12
CA HIS A 2 11.77 -13.97 -12.08
C HIS A 2 10.48 -14.27 -12.87
N ARG A 3 9.34 -14.30 -12.18
CA ARG A 3 8.04 -14.60 -12.78
C ARG A 3 7.23 -13.31 -12.95
N LYS A 4 7.02 -12.90 -14.19
CA LYS A 4 6.18 -11.74 -14.49
C LYS A 4 4.70 -12.13 -14.46
N VAL A 5 3.91 -11.45 -13.62
CA VAL A 5 2.45 -11.54 -13.58
C VAL A 5 1.87 -10.30 -14.27
N THR A 6 0.94 -10.50 -15.19
CA THR A 6 0.22 -9.42 -15.87
C THR A 6 -1.27 -9.74 -15.86
N PRO A 7 -2.11 -8.92 -15.22
CA PRO A 7 -3.54 -9.17 -15.17
C PRO A 7 -4.17 -9.00 -16.56
N PRO A 8 -5.16 -9.83 -16.93
CA PRO A 8 -5.92 -9.64 -18.15
C PRO A 8 -6.69 -8.32 -18.15
N THR A 9 -6.77 -7.69 -19.31
CA THR A 9 -7.50 -6.44 -19.54
C THR A 9 -8.64 -6.63 -20.56
N GLY A 10 -9.49 -5.61 -20.73
CA GLY A 10 -10.58 -5.65 -21.70
C GLY A 10 -11.78 -6.48 -21.25
N SER A 11 -12.69 -6.77 -22.18
CA SER A 11 -14.00 -7.37 -21.91
C SER A 11 -14.04 -8.90 -22.01
N HIS A 12 -12.95 -9.54 -22.44
CA HIS A 12 -12.89 -10.99 -22.51
C HIS A 12 -12.84 -11.63 -21.14
N LEU A 13 -13.73 -12.59 -20.86
CA LEU A 13 -13.77 -13.32 -19.60
C LEU A 13 -12.93 -14.61 -19.68
N ASN A 14 -12.11 -14.84 -18.66
CA ASN A 14 -11.39 -16.10 -18.43
C ASN A 14 -12.19 -17.04 -17.52
N CYS A 15 -13.15 -16.49 -16.76
CA CYS A 15 -13.99 -17.17 -15.80
C CYS A 15 -15.45 -17.16 -16.26
N SER A 16 -16.33 -17.87 -15.53
CA SER A 16 -17.72 -18.06 -15.92
C SER A 16 -18.60 -16.80 -15.81
N ASN A 17 -18.19 -15.81 -15.04
CA ASN A 17 -18.88 -14.51 -14.89
C ASN A 17 -17.94 -13.43 -14.36
N TRP A 18 -18.41 -12.17 -14.35
CA TRP A 18 -17.63 -11.02 -13.90
C TRP A 18 -17.30 -11.04 -12.40
N GLN A 19 -18.13 -11.62 -11.55
CA GLN A 19 -17.88 -11.72 -10.12
C GLN A 19 -16.67 -12.61 -9.80
N ILE A 20 -16.50 -13.69 -10.56
CA ILE A 20 -15.34 -14.57 -10.45
C ILE A 20 -14.13 -13.99 -11.18
N GLU A 21 -14.36 -13.40 -12.36
CA GLU A 21 -13.32 -12.74 -13.13
C GLU A 21 -12.66 -11.60 -12.34
N ALA A 22 -13.43 -10.85 -11.54
CA ALA A 22 -12.89 -9.80 -10.69
C ALA A 22 -11.82 -10.33 -9.72
N ALA A 23 -12.11 -11.41 -9.00
CA ALA A 23 -11.15 -12.05 -8.11
C ALA A 23 -9.92 -12.60 -8.89
N TYR A 24 -10.16 -13.21 -10.05
CA TYR A 24 -9.12 -13.74 -10.93
C TYR A 24 -8.15 -12.64 -11.43
N ARG A 25 -8.68 -11.47 -11.81
CA ARG A 25 -7.87 -10.34 -12.25
C ARG A 25 -7.18 -9.64 -11.08
N MET A 26 -7.88 -9.47 -9.98
CA MET A 26 -7.35 -8.71 -8.84
C MET A 26 -6.18 -9.39 -8.14
N ILE A 27 -6.18 -10.71 -7.96
CA ILE A 27 -5.01 -11.39 -7.40
C ILE A 27 -3.78 -11.24 -8.32
N GLN A 28 -3.97 -11.22 -9.63
CA GLN A 28 -2.90 -10.98 -10.61
C GLN A 28 -2.47 -9.51 -10.62
N HIS A 29 -3.42 -8.57 -10.51
CA HIS A 29 -3.12 -7.15 -10.40
C HIS A 29 -2.29 -6.85 -9.16
N ASN A 30 -2.59 -7.48 -8.03
CA ASN A 30 -1.81 -7.32 -6.79
C ASN A 30 -0.35 -7.75 -6.94
N LEU A 31 -0.02 -8.59 -7.91
CA LEU A 31 1.34 -9.07 -8.18
C LEU A 31 1.95 -8.50 -9.46
N ASP A 32 1.29 -7.53 -10.11
CA ASP A 32 1.87 -6.78 -11.21
C ASP A 32 3.11 -6.01 -10.71
N GLN A 33 4.16 -5.98 -11.53
CA GLN A 33 5.44 -5.33 -11.17
C GLN A 33 5.31 -3.83 -10.86
N ASN A 34 4.30 -3.17 -11.41
CA ASN A 34 4.02 -1.76 -11.14
C ASN A 34 3.22 -1.54 -9.85
N VAL A 35 2.64 -2.60 -9.28
CA VAL A 35 1.78 -2.57 -8.09
C VAL A 35 2.50 -3.15 -6.89
N ALA A 36 2.98 -4.40 -6.99
CA ALA A 36 3.60 -5.12 -5.89
C ALA A 36 4.92 -4.49 -5.42
N GLU A 37 5.18 -4.61 -4.13
CA GLU A 37 6.46 -4.23 -3.52
C GLU A 37 7.57 -5.24 -3.84
N ASN A 38 7.28 -6.54 -3.69
CA ASN A 38 8.17 -7.63 -4.08
C ASN A 38 7.38 -8.79 -4.70
N PRO A 39 7.08 -8.71 -6.00
CA PRO A 39 6.25 -9.70 -6.68
C PRO A 39 6.87 -11.10 -6.71
N ASP A 40 8.20 -11.23 -6.73
CA ASP A 40 8.86 -12.54 -6.75
C ASP A 40 8.58 -13.37 -5.50
N GLU A 41 8.40 -12.72 -4.36
CA GLU A 41 8.04 -13.33 -3.08
C GLU A 41 6.52 -13.26 -2.78
N LEU A 42 5.72 -12.87 -3.78
CA LEU A 42 4.27 -12.69 -3.66
C LEU A 42 3.86 -11.58 -2.67
N ILE A 43 4.77 -10.67 -2.33
CA ILE A 43 4.54 -9.56 -1.41
C ILE A 43 3.94 -8.39 -2.17
N VAL A 44 2.74 -8.00 -1.76
CA VAL A 44 1.98 -6.90 -2.37
C VAL A 44 2.41 -5.57 -1.78
N TYR A 45 2.38 -5.44 -0.46
CA TYR A 45 2.85 -4.25 0.28
C TYR A 45 3.14 -4.58 1.75
N GLY A 46 3.76 -3.61 2.46
CA GLY A 46 3.97 -3.66 3.91
C GLY A 46 5.01 -4.68 4.35
N GLY A 47 6.01 -4.96 3.52
CA GLY A 47 7.14 -5.83 3.84
C GLY A 47 6.83 -7.32 3.78
N LYS A 48 5.69 -7.79 4.31
CA LYS A 48 5.28 -9.21 4.40
C LYS A 48 3.91 -9.53 3.81
N GLY A 49 3.09 -8.56 3.46
CA GLY A 49 1.70 -8.78 3.04
C GLY A 49 1.58 -9.53 1.72
N LYS A 50 1.30 -10.84 1.77
CA LYS A 50 1.24 -11.72 0.59
C LYS A 50 -0.16 -11.87 0.02
N ALA A 51 -0.23 -12.05 -1.32
CA ALA A 51 -1.46 -12.37 -2.03
C ALA A 51 -1.77 -13.88 -2.04
N ALA A 52 -0.74 -14.72 -2.02
CA ALA A 52 -0.84 -16.17 -1.97
C ALA A 52 0.31 -16.76 -1.16
N ARG A 53 0.14 -17.96 -0.61
CA ARG A 53 1.11 -18.62 0.26
C ARG A 53 2.44 -18.89 -0.43
N ASN A 54 2.37 -19.42 -1.65
CA ASN A 54 3.48 -19.69 -2.55
C ASN A 54 2.98 -19.73 -3.99
N TRP A 55 3.88 -19.87 -4.95
CA TRP A 55 3.53 -19.89 -6.38
C TRP A 55 2.64 -21.06 -6.78
N GLU A 56 2.79 -22.22 -6.18
CA GLU A 56 1.92 -23.39 -6.41
C GLU A 56 0.47 -23.09 -5.98
N CYS A 57 0.31 -22.45 -4.81
CA CYS A 57 -1.00 -22.02 -4.34
C CYS A 57 -1.59 -20.92 -5.23
N PHE A 58 -0.79 -19.98 -5.71
CA PHE A 58 -1.23 -18.95 -6.66
C PHE A 58 -1.79 -19.58 -7.94
N ASP A 59 -1.04 -20.52 -8.55
CA ASP A 59 -1.49 -21.21 -9.76
C ASP A 59 -2.77 -22.04 -9.51
N SER A 60 -2.82 -22.70 -8.36
CA SER A 60 -4.02 -23.47 -7.96
C SER A 60 -5.25 -22.57 -7.76
N ILE A 61 -5.07 -21.37 -7.20
CA ILE A 61 -6.15 -20.38 -7.09
C ILE A 61 -6.64 -19.97 -8.48
N LEU A 62 -5.75 -19.56 -9.37
CA LEU A 62 -6.12 -19.14 -10.73
C LEU A 62 -6.84 -20.26 -11.50
N ASN A 63 -6.32 -21.47 -11.42
CA ASN A 63 -6.93 -22.64 -12.08
C ASN A 63 -8.30 -23.00 -11.50
N THR A 64 -8.50 -22.80 -10.19
CA THR A 64 -9.79 -23.02 -9.55
C THR A 64 -10.81 -21.96 -9.95
N LEU A 65 -10.42 -20.68 -9.95
CA LEU A 65 -11.29 -19.57 -10.37
C LEU A 65 -11.78 -19.73 -11.81
N LYS A 66 -10.92 -20.19 -12.74
CA LYS A 66 -11.32 -20.46 -14.13
C LYS A 66 -12.41 -21.53 -14.26
N ARG A 67 -12.46 -22.50 -13.32
CA ARG A 67 -13.41 -23.63 -13.34
C ARG A 67 -14.62 -23.39 -12.45
N LEU A 68 -14.57 -22.36 -11.59
CA LEU A 68 -15.62 -22.09 -10.61
C LEU A 68 -16.94 -21.76 -11.30
N LYS A 69 -18.01 -22.34 -10.82
CA LYS A 69 -19.37 -22.08 -11.31
C LYS A 69 -20.02 -20.89 -10.60
N PRO A 70 -21.02 -20.24 -11.21
CA PRO A 70 -21.69 -19.09 -10.61
C PRO A 70 -22.38 -19.35 -9.25
N ASP A 71 -22.62 -20.60 -8.91
CA ASP A 71 -23.26 -21.07 -7.69
C ASP A 71 -22.29 -21.85 -6.77
N GLU A 72 -20.99 -21.64 -6.96
CA GLU A 72 -19.92 -22.20 -6.13
C GLU A 72 -19.12 -21.09 -5.44
N THR A 73 -18.53 -21.43 -4.29
CA THR A 73 -17.68 -20.54 -3.49
C THR A 73 -16.33 -21.21 -3.26
N LEU A 74 -15.26 -20.54 -3.67
CA LEU A 74 -13.88 -20.95 -3.38
C LEU A 74 -13.50 -20.54 -1.97
N ILE A 75 -12.95 -21.47 -1.20
CA ILE A 75 -12.44 -21.23 0.16
C ILE A 75 -10.91 -21.14 0.12
N ILE A 76 -10.40 -20.04 0.65
CA ILE A 76 -8.97 -19.75 0.77
C ILE A 76 -8.60 -19.67 2.25
N GLN A 77 -7.56 -20.37 2.64
CA GLN A 77 -7.01 -20.28 3.99
C GLN A 77 -5.50 -19.98 3.94
N SER A 78 -5.11 -18.87 4.53
CA SER A 78 -3.71 -18.40 4.54
C SER A 78 -3.05 -18.57 3.18
N GLY A 79 -3.70 -18.00 2.15
CA GLY A 79 -3.22 -17.99 0.76
C GLY A 79 -3.22 -19.32 0.02
N LYS A 80 -3.89 -20.35 0.54
CA LYS A 80 -4.03 -21.67 -0.11
C LYS A 80 -5.50 -21.96 -0.41
N PRO A 81 -5.86 -22.42 -1.62
CA PRO A 81 -7.21 -22.94 -1.90
C PRO A 81 -7.40 -24.26 -1.17
N VAL A 82 -8.42 -24.34 -0.31
CA VAL A 82 -8.68 -25.53 0.53
C VAL A 82 -9.98 -26.25 0.21
N GLY A 83 -10.86 -25.63 -0.58
CA GLY A 83 -12.10 -26.27 -0.99
C GLY A 83 -12.96 -25.40 -1.90
N VAL A 84 -13.90 -26.04 -2.56
CA VAL A 84 -14.99 -25.40 -3.31
C VAL A 84 -16.30 -25.94 -2.75
N LEU A 85 -17.16 -25.03 -2.33
CA LEU A 85 -18.47 -25.37 -1.78
C LEU A 85 -19.57 -25.04 -2.79
N LYS A 86 -20.54 -25.93 -2.91
CA LYS A 86 -21.80 -25.62 -3.59
C LYS A 86 -22.60 -24.64 -2.73
N THR A 87 -22.92 -23.50 -3.29
CA THR A 87 -23.65 -22.42 -2.63
C THR A 87 -24.82 -21.97 -3.54
N HIS A 88 -25.04 -20.70 -3.69
CA HIS A 88 -26.05 -20.12 -4.60
C HIS A 88 -25.52 -18.83 -5.25
N THR A 89 -26.21 -18.35 -6.27
CA THR A 89 -25.75 -17.22 -7.11
C THR A 89 -25.50 -15.91 -6.34
N TYR A 90 -26.14 -15.72 -5.21
CA TYR A 90 -25.94 -14.54 -4.35
C TYR A 90 -24.89 -14.73 -3.25
N SER A 91 -24.31 -15.92 -3.13
CA SER A 91 -23.19 -16.16 -2.20
C SER A 91 -21.90 -15.51 -2.69
N PRO A 92 -20.98 -15.14 -1.80
CA PRO A 92 -19.63 -14.71 -2.19
C PRO A 92 -18.95 -15.77 -3.07
N ARG A 93 -18.25 -15.33 -4.09
CA ARG A 93 -17.50 -16.26 -4.98
C ARG A 93 -16.21 -16.75 -4.34
N VAL A 94 -15.64 -15.97 -3.42
CA VAL A 94 -14.44 -16.33 -2.67
C VAL A 94 -14.64 -15.96 -1.20
N LEU A 95 -14.28 -16.86 -0.31
CA LEU A 95 -14.16 -16.61 1.13
C LEU A 95 -12.69 -16.79 1.53
N ILE A 96 -12.13 -15.80 2.14
CA ILE A 96 -10.71 -15.78 2.52
C ILE A 96 -10.59 -15.65 4.04
N ALA A 97 -9.81 -16.56 4.63
CA ALA A 97 -9.40 -16.51 6.03
C ALA A 97 -7.86 -16.57 6.08
N ASN A 98 -7.24 -15.51 6.56
CA ASN A 98 -5.79 -15.43 6.64
C ASN A 98 -5.32 -15.37 8.10
N SER A 99 -4.18 -16.00 8.38
CA SER A 99 -3.46 -15.93 9.66
C SER A 99 -4.29 -16.31 10.89
N ASN A 100 -5.32 -17.16 10.70
CA ASN A 100 -6.20 -17.59 11.77
C ASN A 100 -5.56 -18.74 12.55
N LEU A 101 -5.06 -18.44 13.76
CA LEU A 101 -4.56 -19.42 14.71
C LEU A 101 -5.57 -19.65 15.84
N VAL A 102 -5.56 -20.86 16.40
CA VAL A 102 -6.30 -21.16 17.62
C VAL A 102 -5.77 -20.24 18.74
N PRO A 103 -6.62 -19.61 19.57
CA PRO A 103 -6.18 -18.61 20.55
C PRO A 103 -5.01 -19.02 21.44
N ASN A 104 -4.98 -20.29 21.87
CA ASN A 104 -3.90 -20.81 22.72
C ASN A 104 -2.52 -20.83 22.01
N TRP A 105 -2.49 -20.76 20.68
CA TRP A 105 -1.29 -20.80 19.85
C TRP A 105 -1.09 -19.52 19.05
N ALA A 106 -1.92 -18.50 19.26
CA ALA A 106 -1.87 -17.23 18.55
C ALA A 106 -0.77 -16.34 19.14
N ASN A 107 0.47 -16.68 18.87
CA ASN A 107 1.66 -15.89 19.16
C ASN A 107 2.60 -15.87 17.95
N TRP A 108 3.53 -14.93 17.95
CA TRP A 108 4.42 -14.72 16.82
C TRP A 108 5.40 -15.88 16.60
N ASP A 109 5.89 -16.53 17.67
CA ASP A 109 6.83 -17.66 17.54
C ASP A 109 6.17 -18.81 16.79
N HIS A 110 4.94 -19.15 17.17
CA HIS A 110 4.18 -20.21 16.49
C HIS A 110 3.81 -19.83 15.07
N PHE A 111 3.39 -18.57 14.83
CA PHE A 111 3.11 -18.06 13.49
C PHE A 111 4.33 -18.18 12.59
N ASN A 112 5.50 -17.70 13.05
CA ASN A 112 6.74 -17.72 12.28
C ASN A 112 7.21 -19.15 11.98
N ASP A 113 7.07 -20.09 12.94
CA ASP A 113 7.36 -21.51 12.73
C ASP A 113 6.47 -22.12 11.64
N LEU A 114 5.17 -21.81 11.63
CA LEU A 114 4.25 -22.26 10.60
C LEU A 114 4.53 -21.62 9.23
N GLU A 115 4.87 -20.34 9.20
CA GLU A 115 5.24 -19.62 7.98
C GLU A 115 6.51 -20.22 7.36
N ALA A 116 7.55 -20.47 8.16
CA ALA A 116 8.79 -21.11 7.74
C ALA A 116 8.57 -22.53 7.18
N LYS A 117 7.57 -23.25 7.69
CA LYS A 117 7.15 -24.58 7.20
C LYS A 117 6.25 -24.51 5.95
N GLY A 118 5.90 -23.31 5.45
CA GLY A 118 4.98 -23.12 4.33
C GLY A 118 3.52 -23.47 4.65
N LEU A 119 3.15 -23.48 5.93
CA LEU A 119 1.80 -23.82 6.40
C LEU A 119 0.93 -22.59 6.66
N MET A 120 1.54 -21.41 6.73
CA MET A 120 0.91 -20.14 7.02
C MET A 120 1.45 -19.05 6.08
N MET A 121 0.76 -17.94 5.95
CA MET A 121 1.28 -16.70 5.36
C MET A 121 0.70 -15.49 6.09
N TYR A 122 1.41 -14.39 6.06
CA TYR A 122 0.89 -13.10 6.51
C TYR A 122 0.07 -12.45 5.39
N GLY A 123 -1.25 -12.54 5.51
CA GLY A 123 -2.21 -11.96 4.55
C GLY A 123 -2.70 -10.60 5.01
N GLN A 124 -1.88 -9.57 4.87
CA GLN A 124 -2.17 -8.23 5.35
C GLN A 124 -3.34 -7.60 4.57
N MET A 125 -4.43 -7.32 5.28
CA MET A 125 -5.60 -6.57 4.82
C MET A 125 -5.95 -6.77 3.32
N THR A 126 -5.83 -5.71 2.52
CA THR A 126 -6.17 -5.72 1.09
C THR A 126 -5.20 -6.52 0.22
N ALA A 127 -3.99 -6.78 0.69
CA ALA A 127 -3.05 -7.68 0.02
C ALA A 127 -3.55 -9.13 0.07
N GLY A 128 -3.87 -9.62 1.26
CA GLY A 128 -4.36 -10.98 1.47
C GLY A 128 -5.77 -11.23 0.97
N SER A 129 -6.57 -10.19 0.78
CA SER A 129 -7.95 -10.27 0.24
C SER A 129 -8.06 -9.94 -1.25
N TRP A 130 -6.97 -9.64 -1.91
CA TRP A 130 -6.86 -9.34 -3.34
C TRP A 130 -7.68 -8.12 -3.80
N ILE A 131 -7.83 -7.13 -2.95
CA ILE A 131 -8.58 -5.90 -3.25
C ILE A 131 -7.72 -4.65 -3.24
N TYR A 132 -6.40 -4.79 -3.09
CA TYR A 132 -5.45 -3.68 -3.23
C TYR A 132 -5.32 -3.27 -4.69
N ILE A 133 -5.66 -2.03 -5.02
CA ILE A 133 -5.60 -1.50 -6.38
C ILE A 133 -4.32 -0.71 -6.67
N GLY A 134 -3.45 -0.58 -5.70
CA GLY A 134 -2.21 0.21 -5.79
C GLY A 134 -2.33 1.54 -5.06
N THR A 135 -1.28 2.35 -5.15
CA THR A 135 -1.18 3.67 -4.49
C THR A 135 -2.32 4.61 -4.89
N GLN A 136 -2.83 4.52 -6.12
CA GLN A 136 -3.97 5.30 -6.59
C GLN A 136 -5.27 5.07 -5.78
N GLY A 137 -5.44 3.90 -5.18
CA GLY A 137 -6.60 3.61 -4.34
C GLY A 137 -6.58 4.34 -3.00
N ILE A 138 -5.39 4.72 -2.55
CA ILE A 138 -5.18 5.48 -1.31
C ILE A 138 -5.29 6.99 -1.56
N LEU A 139 -4.96 7.45 -2.78
CA LEU A 139 -4.85 8.86 -3.13
C LEU A 139 -6.13 9.65 -2.81
N GLN A 140 -7.30 9.14 -3.17
CA GLN A 140 -8.57 9.82 -2.92
C GLN A 140 -8.84 10.01 -1.43
N GLY A 141 -8.73 8.93 -0.62
CA GLY A 141 -8.96 9.02 0.81
C GLY A 141 -7.97 9.95 1.51
N THR A 142 -6.72 9.94 1.08
CA THR A 142 -5.67 10.84 1.58
C THR A 142 -5.99 12.30 1.24
N TYR A 143 -6.38 12.58 0.00
CA TYR A 143 -6.80 13.93 -0.43
C TYR A 143 -7.99 14.43 0.39
N GLU A 144 -9.05 13.63 0.54
CA GLU A 144 -10.24 13.99 1.31
C GLU A 144 -9.92 14.24 2.79
N THR A 145 -8.98 13.47 3.35
CA THR A 145 -8.51 13.66 4.73
C THR A 145 -7.82 15.02 4.87
N PHE A 146 -6.94 15.37 3.96
CA PHE A 146 -6.25 16.67 3.99
C PHE A 146 -7.21 17.85 3.81
N ILE A 147 -8.15 17.77 2.88
CA ILE A 147 -9.17 18.82 2.69
C ILE A 147 -10.08 18.93 3.93
N SER A 148 -10.49 17.81 4.51
CA SER A 148 -11.29 17.81 5.73
C SER A 148 -10.53 18.45 6.91
N ALA A 149 -9.26 18.14 7.06
CA ALA A 149 -8.39 18.75 8.07
C ALA A 149 -8.24 20.27 7.84
N ALA A 150 -8.03 20.69 6.57
CA ALA A 150 -7.95 22.11 6.22
C ALA A 150 -9.22 22.87 6.59
N LYS A 151 -10.39 22.29 6.33
CA LYS A 151 -11.68 22.88 6.72
C LYS A 151 -11.84 23.01 8.23
N ILE A 152 -11.51 21.95 8.97
CA ILE A 152 -11.69 21.92 10.43
C ILE A 152 -10.72 22.85 11.13
N HIS A 153 -9.44 22.83 10.75
CA HIS A 153 -8.40 23.55 11.50
C HIS A 153 -8.19 24.97 11.04
N TRP A 154 -8.45 25.28 9.76
CA TRP A 154 -8.15 26.59 9.19
C TRP A 154 -9.32 27.25 8.44
N SER A 155 -10.47 26.59 8.37
CA SER A 155 -11.64 27.06 7.58
C SER A 155 -11.26 27.30 6.10
N MET A 156 -10.40 26.45 5.54
CA MET A 156 -9.91 26.51 4.17
C MET A 156 -10.41 25.31 3.36
N ASP A 157 -10.67 25.51 2.08
CA ASP A 157 -11.03 24.44 1.13
C ASP A 157 -9.82 23.87 0.37
N ASN A 158 -8.59 24.23 0.78
CA ASN A 158 -7.34 23.84 0.16
C ASN A 158 -6.18 23.98 1.17
N LEU A 159 -4.97 23.58 0.73
CA LEU A 159 -3.74 23.66 1.53
C LEU A 159 -2.79 24.77 1.04
N ASN A 160 -3.29 25.81 0.34
CA ASN A 160 -2.45 26.87 -0.17
C ASN A 160 -1.63 27.54 0.93
N GLY A 161 -0.31 27.55 0.76
CA GLY A 161 0.61 28.13 1.73
C GLY A 161 0.85 27.30 3.00
N LYS A 162 0.39 26.04 3.01
CA LYS A 162 0.56 25.10 4.12
C LYS A 162 1.69 24.12 3.87
N LEU A 163 2.47 23.83 4.92
CA LEU A 163 3.53 22.83 4.94
C LEU A 163 3.07 21.56 5.62
N ILE A 164 3.14 20.46 4.90
CA ILE A 164 2.85 19.11 5.41
C ILE A 164 4.18 18.35 5.50
N LEU A 165 4.50 17.81 6.67
CA LEU A 165 5.63 16.92 6.88
C LEU A 165 5.10 15.49 7.06
N THR A 166 5.64 14.55 6.31
CA THR A 166 5.26 13.14 6.41
C THR A 166 6.48 12.23 6.25
N ALA A 167 6.31 10.96 6.60
CA ALA A 167 7.33 9.93 6.44
C ALA A 167 6.77 8.73 5.68
N GLY A 168 7.66 8.10 4.89
CA GLY A 168 7.37 6.93 4.09
C GLY A 168 6.78 7.22 2.71
N LEU A 169 7.40 6.62 1.67
CA LEU A 169 6.95 6.68 0.27
C LEU A 169 6.65 5.30 -0.30
N GLY A 170 6.30 4.35 0.58
CA GLY A 170 5.85 3.00 0.22
C GLY A 170 4.47 2.99 -0.45
N GLY A 171 3.82 1.82 -0.50
CA GLY A 171 2.54 1.63 -1.18
C GLY A 171 1.45 2.59 -0.71
N MET A 172 1.37 2.85 0.59
CA MET A 172 0.38 3.74 1.20
C MET A 172 0.89 5.18 1.29
N GLY A 173 2.03 5.42 1.97
CA GLY A 173 2.61 6.76 2.15
C GLY A 173 2.94 7.48 0.85
N GLY A 174 3.23 6.73 -0.20
CA GLY A 174 3.51 7.28 -1.54
C GLY A 174 2.35 8.04 -2.20
N ALA A 175 1.13 7.96 -1.67
CA ALA A 175 0.01 8.77 -2.13
C ALA A 175 0.03 10.21 -1.56
N GLN A 176 0.68 10.42 -0.43
CA GLN A 176 0.62 11.70 0.29
C GLN A 176 1.18 12.89 -0.50
N PRO A 177 2.36 12.80 -1.15
CA PRO A 177 2.91 13.95 -1.87
C PRO A 177 1.94 14.46 -2.95
N LEU A 178 1.38 13.56 -3.76
CA LEU A 178 0.41 13.96 -4.79
C LEU A 178 -0.88 14.49 -4.19
N ALA A 179 -1.41 13.88 -3.12
CA ALA A 179 -2.61 14.37 -2.45
C ALA A 179 -2.45 15.79 -1.91
N VAL A 180 -1.29 16.10 -1.33
CA VAL A 180 -0.97 17.44 -0.83
C VAL A 180 -0.88 18.46 -1.96
N THR A 181 -0.17 18.13 -3.06
CA THR A 181 -0.05 19.06 -4.19
C THR A 181 -1.37 19.26 -4.93
N MET A 182 -2.19 18.22 -5.09
CA MET A 182 -3.58 18.35 -5.60
C MET A 182 -4.44 19.26 -4.72
N ALA A 183 -4.22 19.25 -3.41
CA ALA A 183 -4.89 20.16 -2.47
C ALA A 183 -4.28 21.58 -2.45
N GLY A 184 -3.25 21.87 -3.22
CA GLY A 184 -2.60 23.16 -3.31
C GLY A 184 -1.49 23.39 -2.28
N GLY A 185 -1.10 22.38 -1.51
CA GLY A 185 -0.12 22.47 -0.43
C GLY A 185 1.32 22.15 -0.84
N VAL A 186 2.22 22.26 0.15
CA VAL A 186 3.63 21.88 0.04
C VAL A 186 3.91 20.71 0.96
N ALA A 187 4.51 19.62 0.43
CA ALA A 187 4.88 18.45 1.20
C ALA A 187 6.40 18.27 1.27
N ILE A 188 6.90 17.92 2.46
CA ILE A 188 8.21 17.27 2.62
C ILE A 188 7.94 15.84 3.08
N CYS A 189 8.40 14.88 2.29
CA CYS A 189 8.19 13.45 2.50
C CYS A 189 9.54 12.79 2.79
N VAL A 190 9.77 12.42 4.05
CA VAL A 190 11.01 11.76 4.46
C VAL A 190 10.93 10.28 4.09
N GLU A 191 11.96 9.77 3.42
CA GLU A 191 12.05 8.36 3.01
C GLU A 191 13.49 7.88 3.12
N ILE A 192 13.67 6.69 3.68
CA ILE A 192 15.00 6.09 3.87
C ILE A 192 15.52 5.35 2.63
N ASP A 193 14.62 4.94 1.74
CA ASP A 193 14.95 4.17 0.53
C ASP A 193 14.90 5.05 -0.72
N HIS A 194 16.09 5.29 -1.30
CA HIS A 194 16.22 6.03 -2.55
C HIS A 194 15.37 5.45 -3.70
N ASN A 195 15.20 4.14 -3.77
CA ASN A 195 14.41 3.50 -4.84
C ASN A 195 12.92 3.84 -4.71
N ARG A 196 12.40 3.96 -3.48
CA ARG A 196 11.02 4.40 -3.25
C ARG A 196 10.84 5.86 -3.68
N ILE A 197 11.77 6.74 -3.35
CA ILE A 197 11.76 8.14 -3.82
C ILE A 197 11.75 8.17 -5.35
N LYS A 198 12.72 7.48 -5.98
CA LYS A 198 12.81 7.40 -7.44
C LYS A 198 11.52 6.91 -8.08
N ARG A 199 10.93 5.83 -7.55
CA ARG A 199 9.64 5.29 -8.05
C ARG A 199 8.53 6.34 -8.03
N ARG A 200 8.46 7.18 -6.98
CA ARG A 200 7.42 8.22 -6.89
C ARG A 200 7.64 9.37 -7.87
N ILE A 201 8.89 9.71 -8.16
CA ILE A 201 9.22 10.68 -9.22
C ILE A 201 8.86 10.08 -10.59
N ASP A 202 9.30 8.87 -10.89
CA ASP A 202 9.06 8.20 -12.18
C ASP A 202 7.56 8.02 -12.48
N THR A 203 6.72 7.91 -11.44
CA THR A 203 5.26 7.75 -11.55
C THR A 203 4.48 9.05 -11.34
N ASN A 204 5.14 10.19 -11.24
CA ASN A 204 4.56 11.52 -11.05
C ASN A 204 3.74 11.69 -9.76
N TYR A 205 4.09 10.96 -8.70
CA TYR A 205 3.53 11.15 -7.36
C TYR A 205 4.34 12.15 -6.55
N LEU A 206 5.61 12.37 -6.90
CA LEU A 206 6.54 13.26 -6.23
C LEU A 206 7.22 14.15 -7.26
N ASP A 207 7.34 15.46 -6.98
CA ASP A 207 7.86 16.44 -7.95
C ASP A 207 9.40 16.43 -8.02
N ARG A 208 10.08 16.36 -6.88
CA ARG A 208 11.53 16.36 -6.78
C ARG A 208 12.06 15.75 -5.50
N SER A 209 13.37 15.55 -5.43
CA SER A 209 14.01 15.03 -4.21
C SER A 209 15.38 15.67 -3.96
N THR A 210 15.83 15.57 -2.71
CA THR A 210 17.17 15.95 -2.26
C THR A 210 17.58 15.12 -1.05
N GLU A 211 18.87 15.09 -0.76
CA GLU A 211 19.46 14.52 0.46
C GLU A 211 19.81 15.63 1.48
N ASP A 212 19.74 16.90 1.05
CA ASP A 212 20.06 18.05 1.91
C ASP A 212 18.78 18.67 2.49
N ILE A 213 18.66 18.58 3.81
CA ILE A 213 17.53 19.17 4.56
C ILE A 213 17.45 20.70 4.36
N ASN A 214 18.59 21.41 4.18
CA ASN A 214 18.56 22.85 3.96
C ASN A 214 17.94 23.19 2.62
N GLU A 215 18.27 22.40 1.59
CA GLU A 215 17.71 22.57 0.26
C GLU A 215 16.20 22.27 0.26
N ALA A 216 15.77 21.17 0.92
CA ALA A 216 14.36 20.84 1.07
C ALA A 216 13.56 21.97 1.74
N ILE A 217 14.09 22.52 2.84
CA ILE A 217 13.49 23.63 3.57
C ILE A 217 13.44 24.90 2.71
N LEU A 218 14.51 25.20 1.98
CA LEU A 218 14.57 26.37 1.09
C LEU A 218 13.50 26.29 -0.01
N TRP A 219 13.37 25.13 -0.65
CA TRP A 219 12.37 24.90 -1.68
C TRP A 219 10.95 25.01 -1.12
N ALA A 220 10.71 24.40 0.04
CA ALA A 220 9.40 24.44 0.69
C ALA A 220 9.01 25.88 1.06
N LYS A 221 9.91 26.66 1.70
CA LYS A 221 9.67 28.07 2.07
C LYS A 221 9.36 28.94 0.84
N LYS A 222 10.06 28.71 -0.27
CA LYS A 222 9.81 29.43 -1.51
C LYS A 222 8.41 29.06 -2.07
N ALA A 223 8.09 27.78 -2.15
CA ALA A 223 6.80 27.31 -2.66
C ALA A 223 5.63 27.82 -1.82
N ILE A 224 5.77 27.82 -0.48
CA ILE A 224 4.78 28.37 0.45
C ILE A 224 4.54 29.88 0.19
N LYS A 225 5.64 30.65 0.08
CA LYS A 225 5.57 32.09 -0.19
C LYS A 225 4.88 32.39 -1.51
N ASP A 226 5.22 31.62 -2.54
CA ASP A 226 4.69 31.78 -3.91
C ASP A 226 3.30 31.13 -4.07
N LYS A 227 2.79 30.46 -3.03
CA LYS A 227 1.56 29.66 -3.04
C LYS A 227 1.50 28.65 -4.20
N THR A 228 2.64 28.06 -4.52
CA THR A 228 2.79 27.06 -5.58
C THR A 228 2.86 25.68 -4.95
N PRO A 229 1.99 24.73 -5.34
CA PRO A 229 2.08 23.37 -4.84
C PRO A 229 3.44 22.74 -5.16
N LEU A 230 4.00 21.99 -4.20
CA LEU A 230 5.28 21.31 -4.39
C LEU A 230 5.41 20.12 -3.44
N SER A 231 5.82 18.98 -3.95
CA SER A 231 6.20 17.83 -3.15
C SER A 231 7.70 17.53 -3.25
N ILE A 232 8.33 17.32 -2.11
CA ILE A 232 9.78 17.16 -1.95
C ILE A 232 10.05 15.85 -1.20
N GLY A 233 10.74 14.90 -1.85
CA GLY A 233 11.29 13.73 -1.18
C GLY A 233 12.62 14.10 -0.51
N LEU A 234 12.72 13.87 0.77
CA LEU A 234 13.95 14.04 1.54
C LEU A 234 14.49 12.67 1.94
N LEU A 235 15.64 12.31 1.38
CA LEU A 235 16.30 11.06 1.76
C LEU A 235 16.85 11.18 3.19
N GLY A 236 16.38 10.32 4.08
CA GLY A 236 16.82 10.31 5.47
C GLY A 236 15.90 9.50 6.37
N ASN A 237 16.32 9.35 7.62
CA ASN A 237 15.52 8.71 8.66
C ASN A 237 14.63 9.74 9.34
N ALA A 238 13.33 9.50 9.39
CA ALA A 238 12.39 10.40 10.05
C ALA A 238 12.69 10.61 11.54
N ALA A 239 13.25 9.60 12.21
CA ALA A 239 13.67 9.70 13.59
C ALA A 239 14.80 10.73 13.83
N ASP A 240 15.60 11.02 12.80
CA ASP A 240 16.65 12.04 12.84
C ASP A 240 16.15 13.38 12.29
N ILE A 241 15.41 13.35 11.19
CA ILE A 241 14.94 14.56 10.48
C ILE A 241 13.89 15.33 11.28
N ILE A 242 12.91 14.66 11.91
CA ILE A 242 11.85 15.35 12.66
C ILE A 242 12.41 16.15 13.85
N PRO A 243 13.31 15.60 14.70
CA PRO A 243 13.99 16.39 15.73
C PRO A 243 14.80 17.57 15.18
N GLU A 244 15.39 17.43 14.00
CA GLU A 244 16.13 18.51 13.36
C GLU A 244 15.23 19.67 12.93
N PHE A 245 14.02 19.40 12.43
CA PHE A 245 13.01 20.44 12.18
C PHE A 245 12.66 21.20 13.45
N VAL A 246 12.48 20.49 14.57
CA VAL A 246 12.23 21.11 15.88
C VAL A 246 13.41 21.97 16.32
N GLY A 247 14.65 21.45 16.25
CA GLY A 247 15.86 22.18 16.62
C GLY A 247 16.10 23.45 15.79
N ARG A 248 15.60 23.47 14.55
CA ARG A 248 15.65 24.64 13.66
C ARG A 248 14.46 25.59 13.79
N ASN A 249 13.55 25.32 14.73
CA ASN A 249 12.30 26.04 14.93
C ASN A 249 11.44 26.14 13.65
N ILE A 250 11.40 25.05 12.86
CA ILE A 250 10.57 24.93 11.67
C ILE A 250 9.39 24.06 12.04
N ILE A 251 8.22 24.69 12.12
CA ILE A 251 6.99 24.02 12.53
C ILE A 251 6.12 23.80 11.28
N PRO A 252 5.92 22.54 10.84
CA PRO A 252 4.95 22.24 9.79
C PRO A 252 3.54 22.60 10.26
N ASP A 253 2.66 22.96 9.33
CA ASP A 253 1.24 23.16 9.62
C ASP A 253 0.56 21.84 9.98
N MET A 254 1.03 20.73 9.41
CA MET A 254 0.54 19.38 9.70
C MET A 254 1.68 18.36 9.63
N VAL A 255 1.67 17.41 10.55
CA VAL A 255 2.54 16.22 10.49
C VAL A 255 1.64 15.00 10.33
N THR A 256 1.99 14.14 9.40
CA THR A 256 1.24 12.90 9.14
C THR A 256 2.19 11.72 8.97
N ASP A 257 1.61 10.54 9.05
CA ASP A 257 2.27 9.29 8.83
C ASP A 257 1.26 8.29 8.23
N GLN A 258 1.71 7.47 7.30
CA GLN A 258 0.90 6.43 6.68
C GLN A 258 1.75 5.18 6.47
N THR A 259 2.32 4.67 7.56
CA THR A 259 3.17 3.48 7.59
C THR A 259 2.36 2.23 7.92
N SER A 260 2.96 1.06 7.73
CA SER A 260 2.38 -0.25 8.08
C SER A 260 2.52 -0.53 9.57
N ALA A 261 2.02 0.36 10.43
CA ALA A 261 2.20 0.31 11.88
C ALA A 261 1.57 -0.93 12.56
N HIS A 262 0.68 -1.65 11.87
CA HIS A 262 0.10 -2.92 12.34
C HIS A 262 0.99 -4.14 12.08
N ASP A 263 2.13 -3.97 11.40
CA ASP A 263 3.20 -4.96 11.31
C ASP A 263 4.37 -4.48 12.18
N GLU A 264 4.41 -4.98 13.41
CA GLU A 264 5.42 -4.58 14.41
C GLU A 264 6.83 -5.09 14.08
N LEU A 265 6.95 -6.08 13.18
CA LEU A 265 8.22 -6.71 12.86
C LEU A 265 8.86 -6.17 11.57
N ASP A 266 8.07 -5.99 10.53
CA ASP A 266 8.55 -5.68 9.19
C ASP A 266 7.97 -4.35 8.64
N GLY A 267 7.16 -3.65 9.44
CA GLY A 267 6.61 -2.35 9.12
C GLY A 267 7.66 -1.25 9.21
N TYR A 268 7.36 -0.19 9.92
CA TYR A 268 8.30 0.90 10.14
C TYR A 268 9.08 0.68 11.43
N ILE A 269 10.39 0.44 11.33
CA ILE A 269 11.31 0.38 12.47
C ILE A 269 12.28 1.55 12.33
N PRO A 270 12.22 2.57 13.21
CA PRO A 270 13.21 3.64 13.23
C PRO A 270 14.58 3.03 13.58
N LYS A 271 15.61 3.46 12.89
CA LYS A 271 16.99 3.03 13.16
C LYS A 271 17.54 3.80 14.35
#